data_7e6e1bb452bbf9a8fdd713fbcd44f202
#
_entry.id   7e6e1bb452bbf9a8fdd713fbcd44f202
#
_cell.length_a   1.000
_cell.length_b   1.000
_cell.length_c   1.000
_cell.angle_alpha   90.00
_cell.angle_beta   90.00
_cell.angle_gamma   90.00
#
_symmetry.space_group_name_H-M   'P 1'
#
loop_
_entity.id
_entity.type
_entity.pdbx_description
1 polymer ?
#
loop_
_entity_poly.entity_id
_entity_poly.type
_entity_poly.pdbx_seq_one_letter_code
_entity_poly.pdbx_strand_id
1 'polypeptide(L)'
;MSATAKLFARDLSKSYNARRVVDEVTIHINTGEIVGLFGPNGAGKTTTFYMIIGFIKPDGGRIVLDEEDITDLPMFLRARKGLTYLPQEPSVFKKMSVQDNLKSVLEFLDMDKEMINHRVLEFLEVFKLEHLSENYADSLSGGERRRLEIARALMTSPRFMLLDEPFSGIDPISVSDLKKIVNGLKKRGIGVLLSDHNVRDSLPICDRAYVVNSGKVLLEGTPESVAQDKIVREVYLGEEFYIDVGT
;
A
#
# COMPACT_ATOMS: atom_id res chain seq x y z
N MET A 1 6.14 -14.69 -20.30
CA MET A 1 5.15 -14.05 -19.41
C MET A 1 5.45 -14.54 -18.00
N SER A 2 5.79 -13.65 -17.06
CA SER A 2 5.98 -14.04 -15.66
C SER A 2 4.63 -14.54 -15.12
N ALA A 3 4.62 -15.66 -14.38
CA ALA A 3 3.41 -16.16 -13.75
C ALA A 3 2.85 -15.10 -12.81
N THR A 4 1.53 -14.89 -12.85
CA THR A 4 0.85 -13.95 -11.96
C THR A 4 0.96 -14.47 -10.53
N ALA A 5 1.69 -13.76 -9.69
CA ALA A 5 1.78 -14.08 -8.28
C ALA A 5 0.54 -13.60 -7.52
N LYS A 6 0.20 -14.26 -6.42
CA LYS A 6 -0.99 -13.98 -5.63
C LYS A 6 -0.67 -13.87 -4.14
N LEU A 7 -1.25 -12.86 -3.52
CA LEU A 7 -1.24 -12.70 -2.07
C LEU A 7 -2.68 -12.86 -1.55
N PHE A 8 -2.89 -13.83 -0.67
CA PHE A 8 -4.18 -14.11 -0.04
C PHE A 8 -4.13 -13.86 1.46
N ALA A 9 -5.12 -13.17 1.97
CA ALA A 9 -5.48 -13.16 3.38
C ALA A 9 -6.84 -13.88 3.48
N ARG A 10 -6.85 -15.05 4.14
CA ARG A 10 -8.03 -15.93 4.20
C ARG A 10 -8.55 -16.00 5.63
N ASP A 11 -9.82 -15.65 5.82
CA ASP A 11 -10.58 -15.77 7.05
C ASP A 11 -9.87 -15.13 8.26
N LEU A 12 -9.17 -14.01 8.00
CA LEU A 12 -8.39 -13.33 9.03
C LEU A 12 -9.28 -12.84 10.15
N SER A 13 -8.90 -13.17 11.37
CA SER A 13 -9.60 -12.73 12.57
C SER A 13 -8.63 -12.15 13.58
N LYS A 14 -9.06 -11.07 14.26
CA LYS A 14 -8.30 -10.43 15.35
C LYS A 14 -9.20 -9.81 16.38
N SER A 15 -8.90 -10.07 17.65
CA SER A 15 -9.61 -9.50 18.79
C SER A 15 -8.64 -8.76 19.71
N TYR A 16 -9.11 -7.68 20.32
CA TYR A 16 -8.44 -6.96 21.40
C TYR A 16 -9.43 -6.80 22.55
N ASN A 17 -9.03 -7.20 23.76
CA ASN A 17 -9.86 -7.09 24.96
C ASN A 17 -11.32 -7.56 24.75
N ALA A 18 -11.49 -8.78 24.23
CA ALA A 18 -12.78 -9.41 23.90
C ALA A 18 -13.58 -8.71 22.77
N ARG A 19 -13.09 -7.62 22.17
CA ARG A 19 -13.70 -6.98 21.00
C ARG A 19 -13.07 -7.55 19.74
N ARG A 20 -13.85 -8.20 18.88
CA ARG A 20 -13.43 -8.64 17.56
C ARG A 20 -13.35 -7.44 16.63
N VAL A 21 -12.14 -7.12 16.16
CA VAL A 21 -11.85 -5.96 15.29
C VAL A 21 -11.76 -6.37 13.83
N VAL A 22 -11.33 -7.61 13.56
CA VAL A 22 -11.36 -8.26 12.25
C VAL A 22 -12.02 -9.61 12.42
N ASP A 23 -13.00 -9.92 11.60
CA ASP A 23 -13.88 -11.09 11.72
C ASP A 23 -14.03 -11.79 10.37
N GLU A 24 -13.22 -12.81 10.16
CA GLU A 24 -13.20 -13.67 8.96
C GLU A 24 -13.01 -12.87 7.65
N VAL A 25 -12.15 -11.85 7.68
CA VAL A 25 -11.85 -11.05 6.49
C VAL A 25 -11.03 -11.88 5.50
N THR A 26 -11.59 -12.05 4.29
CA THR A 26 -10.90 -12.66 3.15
C THR A 26 -10.71 -11.64 2.04
N ILE A 27 -9.45 -11.40 1.67
CA ILE A 27 -9.05 -10.52 0.55
C ILE A 27 -7.91 -11.16 -0.23
N HIS A 28 -7.78 -10.81 -1.51
CA HIS A 28 -6.64 -11.25 -2.32
C HIS A 28 -6.17 -10.15 -3.25
N ILE A 29 -4.91 -10.22 -3.66
CA ILE A 29 -4.28 -9.29 -4.58
C ILE A 29 -3.43 -10.09 -5.58
N ASN A 30 -3.50 -9.74 -6.86
CA ASN A 30 -2.61 -10.27 -7.89
C ASN A 30 -1.50 -9.27 -8.22
N THR A 31 -0.37 -9.75 -8.71
CA THR A 31 0.64 -8.85 -9.29
C THR A 31 0.07 -8.12 -10.50
N GLY A 32 0.39 -6.83 -10.63
CA GLY A 32 -0.15 -5.98 -11.70
C GLY A 32 -1.60 -5.54 -11.47
N GLU A 33 -2.10 -5.59 -10.24
CA GLU A 33 -3.43 -5.16 -9.84
C GLU A 33 -3.36 -4.12 -8.72
N ILE A 34 -4.26 -3.14 -8.74
CA ILE A 34 -4.49 -2.21 -7.63
C ILE A 34 -5.81 -2.56 -6.97
N VAL A 35 -5.75 -2.96 -5.70
CA VAL A 35 -6.90 -3.32 -4.90
C VAL A 35 -7.09 -2.30 -3.78
N GLY A 36 -8.29 -1.76 -3.65
CA GLY A 36 -8.67 -0.88 -2.55
C GLY A 36 -9.20 -1.66 -1.34
N LEU A 37 -8.87 -1.23 -0.12
CA LEU A 37 -9.49 -1.67 1.12
C LEU A 37 -10.08 -0.46 1.83
N PHE A 38 -11.38 -0.26 1.66
CA PHE A 38 -12.12 0.91 2.12
C PHE A 38 -13.06 0.60 3.28
N GLY A 39 -13.54 1.62 3.93
CA GLY A 39 -14.50 1.49 5.04
C GLY A 39 -14.31 2.59 6.09
N PRO A 40 -15.26 2.76 7.01
CA PRO A 40 -15.21 3.78 8.04
C PRO A 40 -14.03 3.60 9.02
N ASN A 41 -13.79 4.62 9.84
CA ASN A 41 -12.79 4.52 10.90
C ASN A 41 -13.18 3.42 11.90
N GLY A 42 -12.18 2.62 12.30
CA GLY A 42 -12.41 1.46 13.18
C GLY A 42 -12.99 0.22 12.49
N ALA A 43 -13.16 0.20 11.16
CA ALA A 43 -13.65 -0.97 10.42
C ALA A 43 -12.68 -2.16 10.36
N GLY A 44 -11.42 -2.00 10.80
CA GLY A 44 -10.41 -3.07 10.82
C GLY A 44 -9.36 -3.00 9.71
N LYS A 45 -9.35 -1.95 8.87
CA LYS A 45 -8.43 -1.81 7.72
C LYS A 45 -6.95 -1.91 8.13
N THR A 46 -6.48 -1.03 9.00
CA THR A 46 -5.08 -1.00 9.46
C THR A 46 -4.70 -2.30 10.19
N THR A 47 -5.62 -2.89 10.97
CA THR A 47 -5.40 -4.18 11.61
C THR A 47 -5.20 -5.28 10.57
N THR A 48 -5.99 -5.29 9.50
CA THR A 48 -5.85 -6.22 8.38
C THR A 48 -4.49 -6.04 7.68
N PHE A 49 -4.08 -4.81 7.41
CA PHE A 49 -2.74 -4.49 6.87
C PHE A 49 -1.63 -5.03 7.77
N TYR A 50 -1.72 -4.77 9.09
CA TYR A 50 -0.71 -5.22 10.06
C TYR A 50 -0.61 -6.75 10.15
N MET A 51 -1.73 -7.46 10.01
CA MET A 51 -1.69 -8.92 9.92
C MET A 51 -1.01 -9.39 8.64
N ILE A 52 -1.36 -8.81 7.48
CA ILE A 52 -0.78 -9.19 6.19
C ILE A 52 0.73 -8.92 6.15
N ILE A 53 1.18 -7.78 6.67
CA ILE A 53 2.63 -7.46 6.68
C ILE A 53 3.41 -8.22 7.74
N GLY A 54 2.73 -8.83 8.72
CA GLY A 54 3.36 -9.58 9.83
C GLY A 54 3.80 -8.72 11.00
N PHE A 55 3.20 -7.53 11.15
CA PHE A 55 3.41 -6.66 12.31
C PHE A 55 2.64 -7.18 13.54
N ILE A 56 1.47 -7.74 13.31
CA ILE A 56 0.68 -8.47 14.32
C ILE A 56 0.31 -9.86 13.80
N LYS A 57 0.21 -10.84 14.72
CA LYS A 57 -0.25 -12.19 14.39
C LYS A 57 -1.79 -12.22 14.40
N PRO A 58 -2.44 -12.81 13.39
CA PRO A 58 -3.87 -13.07 13.43
C PRO A 58 -4.21 -14.10 14.53
N ASP A 59 -5.42 -14.01 15.08
CA ASP A 59 -5.94 -15.01 16.02
C ASP A 59 -6.55 -16.21 15.28
N GLY A 60 -6.94 -16.00 14.01
CA GLY A 60 -7.45 -17.03 13.11
C GLY A 60 -7.22 -16.66 11.65
N GLY A 61 -7.39 -17.64 10.76
CA GLY A 61 -7.13 -17.47 9.34
C GLY A 61 -5.67 -17.65 8.97
N ARG A 62 -5.32 -17.34 7.71
CA ARG A 62 -3.96 -17.50 7.18
C ARG A 62 -3.63 -16.46 6.11
N ILE A 63 -2.34 -16.21 5.94
CA ILE A 63 -1.78 -15.37 4.88
C ILE A 63 -0.93 -16.25 3.98
N VAL A 64 -1.26 -16.29 2.69
CA VAL A 64 -0.63 -17.15 1.71
C VAL A 64 -0.05 -16.31 0.59
N LEU A 65 1.23 -16.47 0.31
CA LEU A 65 1.93 -15.86 -0.82
C LEU A 65 2.22 -16.94 -1.86
N ASP A 66 1.54 -16.86 -3.00
CA ASP A 66 1.45 -17.94 -3.98
C ASP A 66 0.88 -19.22 -3.35
N GLU A 67 1.71 -20.23 -3.14
CA GLU A 67 1.31 -21.48 -2.48
C GLU A 67 1.88 -21.62 -1.06
N GLU A 68 2.69 -20.65 -0.62
CA GLU A 68 3.37 -20.68 0.67
C GLU A 68 2.56 -19.98 1.76
N ASP A 69 2.31 -20.68 2.86
CA ASP A 69 1.75 -20.07 4.07
C ASP A 69 2.83 -19.26 4.78
N ILE A 70 2.62 -17.94 4.84
CA ILE A 70 3.53 -17.00 5.48
C ILE A 70 2.97 -16.44 6.79
N THR A 71 1.92 -17.02 7.33
CA THR A 71 1.19 -16.51 8.51
C THR A 71 2.09 -16.33 9.73
N ASP A 72 3.00 -17.25 9.96
CA ASP A 72 3.91 -17.21 11.11
C ASP A 72 5.25 -16.53 10.81
N LEU A 73 5.49 -16.11 9.56
CA LEU A 73 6.72 -15.42 9.21
C LEU A 73 6.72 -13.98 9.75
N PRO A 74 7.80 -13.55 10.41
CA PRO A 74 7.97 -12.17 10.84
C PRO A 74 8.11 -11.23 9.64
N MET A 75 7.82 -9.94 9.84
CA MET A 75 7.78 -8.90 8.80
C MET A 75 9.03 -8.90 7.90
N PHE A 76 10.24 -9.03 8.46
CA PHE A 76 11.48 -8.98 7.67
C PHE A 76 11.63 -10.16 6.71
N LEU A 77 11.10 -11.35 7.04
CA LEU A 77 11.08 -12.50 6.12
C LEU A 77 10.04 -12.32 5.03
N ARG A 78 8.87 -11.73 5.34
CA ARG A 78 7.88 -11.37 4.33
C ARG A 78 8.42 -10.29 3.37
N ALA A 79 9.19 -9.32 3.89
CA ALA A 79 9.86 -8.32 3.06
C ALA A 79 10.85 -8.96 2.07
N ARG A 80 11.64 -9.94 2.51
CA ARG A 80 12.53 -10.72 1.62
C ARG A 80 11.79 -11.52 0.55
N LYS A 81 10.52 -11.86 0.79
CA LYS A 81 9.65 -12.50 -0.21
C LYS A 81 8.97 -11.50 -1.14
N GLY A 82 9.27 -10.21 -1.01
CA GLY A 82 8.77 -9.15 -1.87
C GLY A 82 7.48 -8.49 -1.39
N LEU A 83 7.19 -8.53 -0.09
CA LEU A 83 6.04 -7.84 0.51
C LEU A 83 6.51 -6.58 1.24
N THR A 84 6.12 -5.40 0.75
CA THR A 84 6.52 -4.10 1.30
C THR A 84 5.33 -3.33 1.83
N TYR A 85 5.55 -2.55 2.87
CA TYR A 85 4.53 -1.73 3.52
C TYR A 85 4.96 -0.26 3.59
N LEU A 86 4.06 0.63 3.20
CA LEU A 86 4.19 2.07 3.36
C LEU A 86 3.17 2.56 4.39
N PRO A 87 3.61 2.95 5.59
CA PRO A 87 2.70 3.41 6.65
C PRO A 87 2.09 4.78 6.33
N GLN A 88 1.01 5.10 7.04
CA GLN A 88 0.39 6.43 7.02
C GLN A 88 1.36 7.49 7.55
N GLU A 89 2.06 7.18 8.65
CA GLU A 89 3.02 8.10 9.26
C GLU A 89 4.33 8.18 8.45
N PRO A 90 4.98 9.36 8.42
CA PRO A 90 6.24 9.52 7.72
C PRO A 90 7.32 8.55 8.22
N SER A 91 7.93 7.83 7.27
CA SER A 91 8.89 6.76 7.54
C SER A 91 10.34 7.10 7.10
N VAL A 92 10.58 8.31 6.57
CA VAL A 92 11.92 8.73 6.14
C VAL A 92 12.89 8.92 7.30
N PHE A 93 14.15 8.66 7.06
CA PHE A 93 15.25 9.03 7.99
C PHE A 93 15.51 10.52 7.89
N LYS A 94 14.88 11.31 8.77
CA LYS A 94 14.83 12.77 8.72
C LYS A 94 16.21 13.44 8.65
N LYS A 95 17.23 12.88 9.32
CA LYS A 95 18.60 13.40 9.39
C LYS A 95 19.54 12.84 8.32
N MET A 96 19.00 12.12 7.35
CA MET A 96 19.73 11.64 6.18
C MET A 96 19.32 12.44 4.94
N SER A 97 20.23 12.55 3.97
CA SER A 97 19.90 13.13 2.67
C SER A 97 18.89 12.27 1.92
N VAL A 98 18.28 12.82 0.87
CA VAL A 98 17.34 12.08 0.00
C VAL A 98 18.05 10.87 -0.60
N GLN A 99 19.25 11.05 -1.17
CA GLN A 99 20.02 9.94 -1.73
C GLN A 99 20.39 8.89 -0.68
N ASP A 100 20.79 9.31 0.54
CA ASP A 100 21.16 8.36 1.59
C ASP A 100 19.96 7.58 2.14
N ASN A 101 18.76 8.18 2.16
CA ASN A 101 17.53 7.45 2.42
C ASN A 101 17.31 6.31 1.42
N LEU A 102 17.62 6.52 0.14
CA LEU A 102 17.52 5.48 -0.89
C LEU A 102 18.64 4.44 -0.73
N LYS A 103 19.88 4.86 -0.53
CA LYS A 103 21.04 3.96 -0.34
C LYS A 103 20.84 3.04 0.85
N SER A 104 20.30 3.54 1.97
CA SER A 104 20.18 2.82 3.25
C SER A 104 19.48 1.47 3.15
N VAL A 105 18.53 1.28 2.21
CA VAL A 105 17.85 0.01 2.04
C VAL A 105 18.59 -0.97 1.12
N LEU A 106 19.50 -0.47 0.29
CA LEU A 106 20.32 -1.30 -0.62
C LEU A 106 21.57 -1.85 0.07
N GLU A 107 22.05 -1.22 1.14
CA GLU A 107 23.22 -1.68 1.90
C GLU A 107 23.02 -3.07 2.53
N PHE A 108 21.77 -3.50 2.71
CA PHE A 108 21.43 -4.84 3.21
C PHE A 108 21.25 -5.89 2.11
N LEU A 109 21.41 -5.48 0.83
CA LEU A 109 21.36 -6.36 -0.31
C LEU A 109 22.80 -6.65 -0.78
N ASP A 110 23.01 -7.82 -1.35
CA ASP A 110 24.32 -8.21 -1.91
C ASP A 110 24.52 -7.54 -3.29
N MET A 111 24.79 -6.22 -3.24
CA MET A 111 24.99 -5.37 -4.40
C MET A 111 26.32 -4.61 -4.26
N ASP A 112 27.05 -4.47 -5.37
CA ASP A 112 28.23 -3.62 -5.38
C ASP A 112 27.88 -2.12 -5.37
N LYS A 113 28.87 -1.29 -5.02
CA LYS A 113 28.69 0.17 -4.88
C LYS A 113 28.27 0.86 -6.18
N GLU A 114 28.72 0.38 -7.33
CA GLU A 114 28.39 0.98 -8.62
C GLU A 114 26.91 0.70 -8.96
N MET A 115 26.45 -0.53 -8.75
CA MET A 115 25.05 -0.90 -8.90
C MET A 115 24.14 -0.11 -7.95
N ILE A 116 24.54 0.06 -6.68
CA ILE A 116 23.80 0.88 -5.72
C ILE A 116 23.68 2.32 -6.22
N ASN A 117 24.79 2.95 -6.61
CA ASN A 117 24.78 4.33 -7.09
C ASN A 117 23.92 4.49 -8.36
N HIS A 118 24.08 3.59 -9.33
CA HIS A 118 23.27 3.62 -10.55
C HIS A 118 21.78 3.55 -10.23
N ARG A 119 21.39 2.62 -9.37
CA ARG A 119 19.97 2.45 -8.97
C ARG A 119 19.43 3.66 -8.22
N VAL A 120 20.23 4.27 -7.36
CA VAL A 120 19.84 5.51 -6.66
C VAL A 120 19.61 6.64 -7.65
N LEU A 121 20.48 6.85 -8.63
CA LEU A 121 20.32 7.89 -9.66
C LEU A 121 19.05 7.64 -10.51
N GLU A 122 18.83 6.41 -10.94
CA GLU A 122 17.60 6.02 -11.66
C GLU A 122 16.34 6.39 -10.88
N PHE A 123 16.31 6.06 -9.58
CA PHE A 123 15.13 6.31 -8.74
C PHE A 123 14.95 7.81 -8.43
N LEU A 124 16.02 8.56 -8.25
CA LEU A 124 15.96 10.00 -8.12
C LEU A 124 15.27 10.62 -9.35
N GLU A 125 15.68 10.22 -10.56
CA GLU A 125 15.10 10.67 -11.82
C GLU A 125 13.62 10.28 -11.95
N VAL A 126 13.29 8.99 -11.80
CA VAL A 126 11.92 8.46 -11.92
C VAL A 126 10.95 9.17 -10.97
N PHE A 127 11.41 9.50 -9.75
CA PHE A 127 10.59 10.15 -8.71
C PHE A 127 10.74 11.68 -8.70
N LYS A 128 11.50 12.26 -9.64
CA LYS A 128 11.76 13.72 -9.76
C LYS A 128 12.32 14.32 -8.46
N LEU A 129 13.33 13.68 -7.91
CA LEU A 129 14.00 14.04 -6.67
C LEU A 129 15.47 14.42 -6.86
N GLU A 130 15.98 14.48 -8.11
CA GLU A 130 17.41 14.74 -8.42
C GLU A 130 17.89 16.04 -7.80
N HIS A 131 17.11 17.11 -7.95
CA HIS A 131 17.41 18.45 -7.47
C HIS A 131 17.40 18.56 -5.93
N LEU A 132 16.93 17.51 -5.24
CA LEU A 132 16.84 17.41 -3.78
C LEU A 132 17.78 16.35 -3.22
N SER A 133 18.61 15.71 -4.05
CA SER A 133 19.41 14.54 -3.68
C SER A 133 20.24 14.74 -2.41
N GLU A 134 20.84 15.92 -2.26
CA GLU A 134 21.68 16.30 -1.11
C GLU A 134 20.90 16.91 0.06
N ASN A 135 19.60 17.24 -0.14
CA ASN A 135 18.81 17.85 0.91
C ASN A 135 18.45 16.82 1.99
N TYR A 136 18.38 17.26 3.24
CA TYR A 136 17.88 16.43 4.33
C TYR A 136 16.37 16.17 4.17
N ALA A 137 15.96 14.94 4.49
CA ALA A 137 14.58 14.53 4.29
C ALA A 137 13.56 15.27 5.19
N ASP A 138 13.99 15.94 6.26
CA ASP A 138 13.13 16.79 7.10
C ASP A 138 12.77 18.13 6.43
N SER A 139 13.54 18.58 5.42
CA SER A 139 13.26 19.80 4.67
C SER A 139 12.26 19.63 3.53
N LEU A 140 11.87 18.39 3.21
CA LEU A 140 10.98 18.07 2.09
C LEU A 140 9.52 18.48 2.38
N SER A 141 8.84 18.96 1.35
CA SER A 141 7.38 19.09 1.36
C SER A 141 6.70 17.73 1.55
N GLY A 142 5.41 17.72 1.90
CA GLY A 142 4.64 16.47 2.07
C GLY A 142 4.67 15.57 0.84
N GLY A 143 4.47 16.15 -0.35
CA GLY A 143 4.49 15.41 -1.61
C GLY A 143 5.86 14.86 -1.98
N GLU A 144 6.95 15.64 -1.81
CA GLU A 144 8.33 15.19 -2.03
C GLU A 144 8.70 14.06 -1.07
N ARG A 145 8.36 14.22 0.19
CA ARG A 145 8.58 13.19 1.22
C ARG A 145 7.86 11.89 0.85
N ARG A 146 6.60 11.97 0.41
CA ARG A 146 5.84 10.78 0.02
C ARG A 146 6.43 10.10 -1.21
N ARG A 147 6.93 10.87 -2.19
CA ARG A 147 7.67 10.32 -3.32
C ARG A 147 8.93 9.59 -2.88
N LEU A 148 9.71 10.18 -1.95
CA LEU A 148 10.89 9.54 -1.39
C LEU A 148 10.56 8.24 -0.65
N GLU A 149 9.50 8.20 0.12
CA GLU A 149 9.04 7.01 0.84
C GLU A 149 8.67 5.87 -0.11
N ILE A 150 7.91 6.18 -1.17
CA ILE A 150 7.55 5.20 -2.20
C ILE A 150 8.79 4.73 -2.95
N ALA A 151 9.67 5.65 -3.36
CA ALA A 151 10.93 5.32 -4.02
C ALA A 151 11.76 4.36 -3.15
N ARG A 152 11.96 4.68 -1.88
CA ARG A 152 12.69 3.85 -0.93
C ARG A 152 12.08 2.45 -0.78
N ALA A 153 10.75 2.36 -0.68
CA ALA A 153 10.05 1.09 -0.59
C ALA A 153 10.22 0.22 -1.85
N LEU A 154 10.39 0.84 -3.02
CA LEU A 154 10.58 0.16 -4.30
C LEU A 154 12.04 -0.27 -4.57
N MET A 155 13.01 0.27 -3.81
CA MET A 155 14.42 -0.10 -3.99
C MET A 155 14.66 -1.61 -3.83
N THR A 156 13.84 -2.30 -3.04
CA THR A 156 13.92 -3.76 -2.82
C THR A 156 13.23 -4.59 -3.90
N SER A 157 12.71 -3.96 -4.97
CA SER A 157 11.95 -4.64 -6.04
C SER A 157 10.81 -5.53 -5.51
N PRO A 158 9.86 -4.96 -4.77
CA PRO A 158 8.77 -5.75 -4.18
C PRO A 158 7.84 -6.32 -5.26
N ARG A 159 7.22 -7.45 -4.94
CA ARG A 159 6.14 -8.06 -5.74
C ARG A 159 4.77 -7.49 -5.35
N PHE A 160 4.63 -7.14 -4.07
CA PHE A 160 3.42 -6.56 -3.50
C PHE A 160 3.76 -5.37 -2.61
N MET A 161 2.93 -4.34 -2.69
CA MET A 161 3.08 -3.12 -1.91
C MET A 161 1.77 -2.76 -1.21
N LEU A 162 1.80 -2.68 0.11
CA LEU A 162 0.68 -2.23 0.93
C LEU A 162 0.86 -0.74 1.22
N LEU A 163 -0.11 0.08 0.82
CA LEU A 163 -0.10 1.55 0.98
C LEU A 163 -1.22 1.95 1.96
N ASP A 164 -0.83 2.38 3.15
CA ASP A 164 -1.79 2.83 4.15
C ASP A 164 -1.95 4.36 4.06
N GLU A 165 -3.12 4.81 3.63
CA GLU A 165 -3.48 6.21 3.40
C GLU A 165 -2.42 7.00 2.61
N PRO A 166 -2.04 6.56 1.39
CA PRO A 166 -0.92 7.14 0.66
C PRO A 166 -1.12 8.61 0.26
N PHE A 167 -2.35 9.10 0.22
CA PHE A 167 -2.70 10.46 -0.22
C PHE A 167 -3.06 11.40 0.93
N SER A 168 -3.04 10.91 2.17
CA SER A 168 -3.44 11.69 3.34
C SER A 168 -2.45 12.83 3.63
N GLY A 169 -2.99 14.04 3.92
CA GLY A 169 -2.20 15.20 4.32
C GLY A 169 -1.30 15.79 3.23
N ILE A 170 -1.60 15.53 1.96
CA ILE A 170 -0.84 15.97 0.80
C ILE A 170 -1.69 16.94 -0.03
N ASP A 171 -1.07 17.92 -0.65
CA ASP A 171 -1.76 18.88 -1.54
C ASP A 171 -2.31 18.21 -2.81
N PRO A 172 -3.39 18.77 -3.42
CA PRO A 172 -4.07 18.13 -4.56
C PRO A 172 -3.19 17.90 -5.80
N ILE A 173 -2.20 18.77 -6.05
CA ILE A 173 -1.28 18.62 -7.19
C ILE A 173 -0.39 17.42 -6.96
N SER A 174 0.20 17.30 -5.76
CA SER A 174 1.02 16.16 -5.37
C SER A 174 0.23 14.86 -5.35
N VAL A 175 -1.04 14.86 -4.92
CA VAL A 175 -1.93 13.69 -5.01
C VAL A 175 -2.07 13.19 -6.43
N SER A 176 -2.27 14.09 -7.41
CA SER A 176 -2.36 13.72 -8.85
C SER A 176 -1.08 13.01 -9.32
N ASP A 177 0.10 13.50 -8.94
CA ASP A 177 1.37 12.89 -9.32
C ASP A 177 1.59 11.54 -8.61
N LEU A 178 1.22 11.42 -7.34
CA LEU A 178 1.27 10.15 -6.61
C LEU A 178 0.33 9.08 -7.21
N LYS A 179 -0.87 9.46 -7.67
CA LYS A 179 -1.77 8.55 -8.40
C LYS A 179 -1.10 8.00 -9.67
N LYS A 180 -0.36 8.83 -10.43
CA LYS A 180 0.41 8.38 -11.60
C LYS A 180 1.52 7.39 -11.20
N ILE A 181 2.19 7.65 -10.08
CA ILE A 181 3.22 6.74 -9.53
C ILE A 181 2.57 5.39 -9.18
N VAL A 182 1.47 5.37 -8.42
CA VAL A 182 0.76 4.13 -8.03
C VAL A 182 0.30 3.35 -9.26
N ASN A 183 -0.28 4.03 -10.27
CA ASN A 183 -0.61 3.38 -11.55
C ASN A 183 0.64 2.86 -12.28
N GLY A 184 1.78 3.52 -12.14
CA GLY A 184 3.07 3.05 -12.65
C GLY A 184 3.53 1.74 -12.01
N LEU A 185 3.21 1.50 -10.72
CA LEU A 185 3.52 0.24 -10.03
C LEU A 185 2.81 -0.95 -10.68
N LYS A 186 1.51 -0.79 -10.96
CA LYS A 186 0.72 -1.78 -11.69
C LYS A 186 1.37 -2.15 -13.03
N LYS A 187 1.81 -1.16 -13.82
CA LYS A 187 2.46 -1.37 -15.12
C LYS A 187 3.79 -2.12 -14.99
N ARG A 188 4.46 -2.00 -13.84
CA ARG A 188 5.68 -2.75 -13.50
C ARG A 188 5.39 -4.16 -12.97
N GLY A 189 4.14 -4.59 -12.94
CA GLY A 189 3.73 -5.91 -12.45
C GLY A 189 3.69 -6.01 -10.93
N ILE A 190 3.69 -4.90 -10.18
CA ILE A 190 3.58 -4.90 -8.72
C ILE A 190 2.10 -4.92 -8.34
N GLY A 191 1.71 -5.85 -7.46
CA GLY A 191 0.38 -5.86 -6.85
C GLY A 191 0.30 -4.82 -5.73
N VAL A 192 -0.75 -4.01 -5.73
CA VAL A 192 -0.92 -2.94 -4.74
C VAL A 192 -2.20 -3.17 -3.94
N LEU A 193 -2.09 -3.17 -2.61
CA LEU A 193 -3.23 -3.02 -1.71
C LEU A 193 -3.16 -1.63 -1.10
N LEU A 194 -4.18 -0.80 -1.33
CA LEU A 194 -4.23 0.53 -0.74
C LEU A 194 -5.45 0.69 0.18
N SER A 195 -5.27 1.39 1.28
CA SER A 195 -6.37 1.94 2.09
C SER A 195 -6.35 3.46 1.99
N ASP A 196 -7.50 4.09 2.05
CA ASP A 196 -7.61 5.54 2.16
C ASP A 196 -8.96 5.91 2.78
N HIS A 197 -8.99 7.07 3.45
CA HIS A 197 -10.24 7.66 3.91
C HIS A 197 -10.87 8.57 2.85
N ASN A 198 -10.07 9.12 1.92
CA ASN A 198 -10.57 9.86 0.77
C ASN A 198 -10.86 8.92 -0.40
N VAL A 199 -12.03 8.29 -0.36
CA VAL A 199 -12.45 7.30 -1.37
C VAL A 199 -12.61 7.92 -2.75
N ARG A 200 -13.00 9.20 -2.83
CA ARG A 200 -13.14 9.91 -4.12
C ARG A 200 -11.83 9.96 -4.90
N ASP A 201 -10.71 10.07 -4.19
CA ASP A 201 -9.40 10.11 -4.81
C ASP A 201 -8.82 8.73 -5.10
N SER A 202 -9.13 7.76 -4.25
CA SER A 202 -8.44 6.46 -4.22
C SER A 202 -9.19 5.38 -4.99
N LEU A 203 -10.54 5.37 -4.95
CA LEU A 203 -11.33 4.34 -5.61
C LEU A 203 -11.15 4.33 -7.15
N PRO A 204 -11.10 5.50 -7.84
CA PRO A 204 -10.97 5.50 -9.31
C PRO A 204 -9.68 4.89 -9.86
N ILE A 205 -8.62 4.79 -9.06
CA ILE A 205 -7.34 4.18 -9.49
C ILE A 205 -7.28 2.67 -9.22
N CYS A 206 -8.27 2.11 -8.52
CA CYS A 206 -8.34 0.69 -8.23
C CYS A 206 -8.94 -0.09 -9.41
N ASP A 207 -8.47 -1.32 -9.59
CA ASP A 207 -9.12 -2.28 -10.50
C ASP A 207 -10.32 -2.94 -9.80
N ARG A 208 -10.21 -3.09 -8.46
CA ARG A 208 -11.17 -3.75 -7.62
C ARG A 208 -11.05 -3.20 -6.20
N ALA A 209 -12.12 -3.26 -5.43
CA ALA A 209 -12.12 -2.82 -4.05
C ALA A 209 -12.91 -3.73 -3.14
N TYR A 210 -12.45 -3.81 -1.90
CA TYR A 210 -13.19 -4.37 -0.77
C TYR A 210 -13.67 -3.22 0.11
N VAL A 211 -14.91 -3.28 0.52
CA VAL A 211 -15.45 -2.40 1.56
C VAL A 211 -15.60 -3.21 2.83
N VAL A 212 -14.96 -2.77 3.90
CA VAL A 212 -15.06 -3.40 5.22
C VAL A 212 -15.86 -2.53 6.16
N ASN A 213 -16.70 -3.16 6.97
CA ASN A 213 -17.45 -2.51 8.04
C ASN A 213 -17.53 -3.43 9.25
N SER A 214 -17.32 -2.88 10.44
CA SER A 214 -17.37 -3.63 11.71
C SER A 214 -16.58 -4.96 11.68
N GLY A 215 -15.42 -4.92 11.06
CA GLY A 215 -14.49 -6.06 10.98
C GLY A 215 -14.78 -7.09 9.90
N LYS A 216 -15.81 -6.91 9.08
CA LYS A 216 -16.21 -7.85 8.01
C LYS A 216 -16.14 -7.22 6.64
N VAL A 217 -15.90 -8.03 5.61
CA VAL A 217 -16.08 -7.61 4.22
C VAL A 217 -17.58 -7.47 3.96
N LEU A 218 -17.99 -6.25 3.64
CA LEU A 218 -19.36 -5.90 3.28
C LEU A 218 -19.62 -6.13 1.80
N LEU A 219 -18.67 -5.72 0.95
CA LEU A 219 -18.76 -5.80 -0.50
C LEU A 219 -17.38 -5.97 -1.11
N GLU A 220 -17.31 -6.74 -2.19
CA GLU A 220 -16.20 -6.78 -3.14
C GLU A 220 -16.72 -6.44 -4.53
N GLY A 221 -16.02 -5.58 -5.27
CA GLY A 221 -16.46 -5.22 -6.62
C GLY A 221 -15.55 -4.25 -7.35
N THR A 222 -15.97 -3.87 -8.57
CA THR A 222 -15.32 -2.79 -9.32
C THR A 222 -15.61 -1.44 -8.67
N PRO A 223 -14.79 -0.39 -8.95
CA PRO A 223 -15.05 0.96 -8.47
C PRO A 223 -16.50 1.42 -8.70
N GLU A 224 -17.06 1.14 -9.88
CA GLU A 224 -18.42 1.52 -10.24
C GLU A 224 -19.44 0.79 -9.37
N SER A 225 -19.28 -0.53 -9.19
CA SER A 225 -20.21 -1.33 -8.39
C SER A 225 -20.20 -0.91 -6.91
N VAL A 226 -19.01 -0.59 -6.38
CA VAL A 226 -18.85 -0.08 -5.01
C VAL A 226 -19.51 1.28 -4.84
N ALA A 227 -19.32 2.20 -5.80
CA ALA A 227 -19.90 3.54 -5.75
C ALA A 227 -21.43 3.56 -5.89
N GLN A 228 -22.02 2.52 -6.52
CA GLN A 228 -23.46 2.42 -6.74
C GLN A 228 -24.20 1.56 -5.69
N ASP A 229 -23.46 0.81 -4.86
CA ASP A 229 -24.07 -0.07 -3.87
C ASP A 229 -24.78 0.73 -2.78
N LYS A 230 -26.06 0.38 -2.54
CA LYS A 230 -26.92 1.12 -1.60
C LYS A 230 -26.44 1.01 -0.15
N ILE A 231 -25.99 -0.18 0.26
CA ILE A 231 -25.55 -0.41 1.64
C ILE A 231 -24.22 0.32 1.89
N VAL A 232 -23.30 0.26 0.92
CA VAL A 232 -22.02 0.98 1.00
C VAL A 232 -22.24 2.49 1.06
N ARG A 233 -23.19 3.04 0.30
CA ARG A 233 -23.55 4.46 0.38
C ARG A 233 -24.14 4.82 1.72
N GLU A 234 -25.07 4.04 2.24
CA GLU A 234 -25.71 4.29 3.53
C GLU A 234 -24.71 4.28 4.70
N VAL A 235 -23.80 3.28 4.75
CA VAL A 235 -22.93 3.08 5.91
C VAL A 235 -21.58 3.80 5.82
N TYR A 236 -21.17 4.26 4.61
CA TYR A 236 -19.81 4.76 4.42
C TYR A 236 -19.68 5.96 3.48
N LEU A 237 -20.18 5.88 2.24
CA LEU A 237 -19.90 6.88 1.22
C LEU A 237 -20.82 8.11 1.29
N GLY A 238 -22.04 7.95 1.76
CA GLY A 238 -23.11 8.95 1.69
C GLY A 238 -23.90 8.87 0.38
N GLU A 239 -25.14 9.33 0.40
CA GLU A 239 -26.07 9.22 -0.74
C GLU A 239 -25.63 10.02 -1.98
N GLU A 240 -24.96 11.16 -1.77
CA GLU A 240 -24.49 12.05 -2.84
C GLU A 240 -23.11 11.65 -3.43
N PHE A 241 -22.58 10.49 -3.01
CA PHE A 241 -21.28 10.05 -3.50
C PHE A 241 -21.37 9.63 -4.98
N TYR A 242 -20.47 10.15 -5.79
CA TYR A 242 -20.21 9.69 -7.15
C TYR A 242 -18.70 9.72 -7.43
N ILE A 243 -18.27 8.87 -8.35
CA ILE A 243 -16.90 8.88 -8.87
C ILE A 243 -16.94 9.19 -10.36
N ASP A 244 -15.95 9.96 -10.81
CA ASP A 244 -15.66 10.13 -12.23
C ASP A 244 -14.69 9.01 -12.63
N VAL A 245 -15.22 7.95 -13.19
CA VAL A 245 -14.42 6.90 -13.84
C VAL A 245 -14.20 7.36 -15.27
N GLY A 246 -13.19 8.22 -15.49
CA GLY A 246 -12.88 8.76 -16.80
C GLY A 246 -12.96 7.68 -17.88
N THR A 247 -13.83 7.91 -18.85
CA THR A 247 -14.02 7.12 -20.06
C THR A 247 -12.79 7.10 -20.94
#